data_ddb347bbe4af7825e1389eb29134013d
#
_entry.id   ddb347bbe4af7825e1389eb29134013d
#
_cell.length_a   1.000
_cell.length_b   1.000
_cell.length_c   1.000
_cell.angle_alpha   90.00
_cell.angle_beta   90.00
_cell.angle_gamma   90.00
#
_symmetry.space_group_name_H-M   'P 1'
#
loop_
_entity.id
_entity.type
_entity.pdbx_description
1 polymer ?
#
loop_
_entity_poly.entity_id
_entity_poly.type
_entity_poly.pdbx_seq_one_letter_code
_entity_poly.pdbx_strand_id
1 'polypeptide(L)'
;MKARCFFTLIIASVVFTFCKKDPEIIPINNDNPEDKYEAIVPTGWPTPVYDFTGNTVSREIFTLGRHLFYDPILSEDTTVSCGSCHQQIFAFSNGPGHPTSHGVHNLLGKRNSPALFNITWHQKIMWDGGISNLENQPIGPISN
;
A
#
# COMPACT_ATOMS: atom_id res chain seq x y z
N MET A 1 47.62 -4.46 46.60
CA MET A 1 46.53 -5.21 45.97
C MET A 1 45.20 -4.64 46.41
N LYS A 2 44.50 -3.83 45.60
CA LYS A 2 43.06 -3.44 45.70
C LYS A 2 42.87 -2.09 44.99
N ALA A 3 42.78 -2.09 43.70
CA ALA A 3 42.28 -0.95 42.89
C ALA A 3 42.05 -1.40 41.44
N ARG A 4 41.09 -2.29 41.17
CA ARG A 4 40.76 -2.74 39.79
C ARG A 4 39.29 -3.12 39.59
N CYS A 5 38.34 -2.48 40.27
CA CYS A 5 36.90 -2.83 40.10
C CYS A 5 35.96 -1.65 39.98
N PHE A 6 36.38 -0.44 39.57
CA PHE A 6 35.50 0.72 39.54
C PHE A 6 35.31 1.33 38.13
N PHE A 7 35.82 0.71 37.07
CA PHE A 7 35.79 1.35 35.74
C PHE A 7 34.87 0.68 34.73
N THR A 8 34.09 -0.34 35.11
CA THR A 8 33.25 -1.11 34.15
C THR A 8 31.75 -0.82 34.26
N LEU A 9 31.31 0.14 35.04
CA LEU A 9 29.88 0.37 35.32
C LEU A 9 29.31 1.68 34.69
N ILE A 10 30.13 2.44 33.96
CA ILE A 10 29.67 3.74 33.36
C ILE A 10 29.35 3.64 31.85
N ILE A 11 29.67 2.55 31.20
CA ILE A 11 29.43 2.42 29.70
C ILE A 11 28.04 1.87 29.35
N ALA A 12 27.28 1.37 30.33
CA ALA A 12 25.97 0.77 30.06
C ALA A 12 24.78 1.75 30.03
N SER A 13 24.99 3.04 30.33
CA SER A 13 23.86 3.99 30.51
C SER A 13 23.60 4.94 29.34
N VAL A 14 24.31 4.85 28.23
CA VAL A 14 24.22 5.87 27.14
C VAL A 14 23.51 5.36 25.88
N VAL A 15 23.02 4.12 25.82
CA VAL A 15 22.50 3.53 24.58
C VAL A 15 20.98 3.62 24.42
N PHE A 16 20.23 4.19 25.37
CA PHE A 16 18.75 4.16 25.33
C PHE A 16 18.03 5.50 25.11
N THR A 17 18.67 6.50 24.50
CA THR A 17 17.98 7.80 24.29
C THR A 17 17.84 8.21 22.83
N PHE A 18 17.73 7.27 21.88
CA PHE A 18 17.37 7.56 20.50
C PHE A 18 16.16 6.78 20.00
N CYS A 19 15.12 6.59 20.83
CA CYS A 19 13.80 6.44 20.27
C CYS A 19 13.35 7.85 19.84
N LYS A 20 13.51 8.18 18.57
CA LYS A 20 12.80 9.30 17.98
C LYS A 20 11.31 9.02 18.21
N LYS A 21 10.63 9.97 18.83
CA LYS A 21 9.17 10.02 18.91
C LYS A 21 8.64 9.73 17.51
N ASP A 22 7.80 8.70 17.38
CA ASP A 22 7.11 8.46 16.11
C ASP A 22 6.50 9.77 15.63
N PRO A 23 6.53 10.07 14.33
CA PRO A 23 5.88 11.26 13.81
C PRO A 23 4.45 11.25 14.33
N GLU A 24 4.08 12.33 14.97
CA GLU A 24 2.74 12.53 15.51
C GLU A 24 1.75 12.25 14.36
N ILE A 25 0.98 11.17 14.49
CA ILE A 25 -0.09 10.87 13.54
C ILE A 25 -1.05 12.05 13.66
N ILE A 26 -1.00 12.97 12.71
CA ILE A 26 -1.93 14.09 12.63
C ILE A 26 -3.32 13.44 12.59
N PRO A 27 -4.16 13.63 13.61
CA PRO A 27 -5.51 13.07 13.57
C PRO A 27 -6.19 13.67 12.34
N ILE A 28 -6.57 12.82 11.39
CA ILE A 28 -7.37 13.21 10.24
C ILE A 28 -8.66 13.75 10.84
N ASN A 29 -8.86 15.07 10.78
CA ASN A 29 -10.08 15.71 11.29
C ASN A 29 -11.24 15.19 10.43
N ASN A 30 -12.07 14.33 11.01
CA ASN A 30 -13.10 13.58 10.30
C ASN A 30 -14.35 14.42 9.96
N ASP A 31 -14.35 15.73 10.26
CA ASP A 31 -15.58 16.52 10.32
C ASP A 31 -15.76 17.49 9.15
N ASN A 32 -14.82 17.52 8.16
CA ASN A 32 -14.97 18.39 7.00
C ASN A 32 -15.43 17.60 5.77
N PRO A 33 -16.68 17.77 5.27
CA PRO A 33 -17.18 17.10 4.07
C PRO A 33 -16.46 17.52 2.77
N GLU A 34 -15.59 18.53 2.83
CA GLU A 34 -14.78 18.98 1.69
C GLU A 34 -13.39 18.33 1.62
N ASP A 35 -13.06 17.39 2.49
CA ASP A 35 -11.78 16.66 2.44
C ASP A 35 -11.69 15.82 1.17
N LYS A 36 -11.27 16.44 0.10
CA LYS A 36 -10.87 15.77 -1.12
C LYS A 36 -9.51 15.13 -0.90
N TYR A 37 -9.41 13.86 -1.20
CA TYR A 37 -8.11 13.20 -1.25
C TYR A 37 -7.39 13.67 -2.51
N GLU A 38 -6.51 14.65 -2.37
CA GLU A 38 -5.65 15.07 -3.46
C GLU A 38 -4.40 14.20 -3.50
N ALA A 39 -3.97 13.84 -4.69
CA ALA A 39 -2.69 13.17 -4.85
C ALA A 39 -1.56 14.12 -4.42
N ILE A 40 -0.88 13.80 -3.34
CA ILE A 40 0.28 14.54 -2.87
C ILE A 40 1.45 14.23 -3.81
N VAL A 41 1.82 15.21 -4.64
CA VAL A 41 3.02 15.12 -5.47
C VAL A 41 4.21 15.56 -4.65
N PRO A 42 5.18 14.68 -4.35
CA PRO A 42 6.37 15.06 -3.59
C PRO A 42 7.18 16.13 -4.33
N THR A 43 7.84 17.01 -3.57
CA THR A 43 8.70 18.05 -4.15
C THR A 43 9.78 17.43 -5.05
N GLY A 44 9.89 17.92 -6.28
CA GLY A 44 10.86 17.42 -7.27
C GLY A 44 10.39 16.21 -8.08
N TRP A 45 9.19 15.69 -7.84
CA TRP A 45 8.60 14.64 -8.67
C TRP A 45 7.92 15.23 -9.91
N PRO A 46 7.87 14.50 -11.03
CA PRO A 46 7.13 14.92 -12.20
C PRO A 46 5.63 14.92 -11.92
N THR A 47 4.86 15.62 -12.75
CA THR A 47 3.40 15.55 -12.71
C THR A 47 2.93 14.11 -12.94
N PRO A 48 1.95 13.60 -12.18
CA PRO A 48 1.34 12.30 -12.42
C PRO A 48 0.80 12.19 -13.85
N VAL A 49 0.88 11.00 -14.43
CA VAL A 49 0.29 10.71 -15.75
C VAL A 49 -1.24 10.58 -15.64
N TYR A 50 -1.71 10.09 -14.49
CA TYR A 50 -3.14 9.95 -14.23
C TYR A 50 -3.79 11.31 -14.02
N ASP A 51 -4.88 11.58 -14.76
CA ASP A 51 -5.66 12.80 -14.65
C ASP A 51 -6.79 12.65 -13.62
N PHE A 52 -6.64 13.33 -12.49
CA PHE A 52 -7.63 13.33 -11.41
C PHE A 52 -8.83 14.24 -11.66
N THR A 53 -8.83 15.09 -12.71
CA THR A 53 -9.89 16.08 -12.94
C THR A 53 -11.24 15.46 -13.27
N GLY A 54 -11.24 14.31 -13.94
CA GLY A 54 -12.44 13.55 -14.30
C GLY A 54 -12.94 12.60 -13.20
N ASN A 55 -12.13 12.34 -12.17
CA ASN A 55 -12.43 11.38 -11.11
C ASN A 55 -11.94 11.90 -9.76
N THR A 56 -12.70 12.81 -9.18
CA THR A 56 -12.38 13.40 -7.88
C THR A 56 -12.65 12.38 -6.77
N VAL A 57 -11.64 12.04 -6.00
CA VAL A 57 -11.77 11.12 -4.89
C VAL A 57 -12.26 11.84 -3.65
N SER A 58 -13.51 11.58 -3.23
CA SER A 58 -14.01 12.00 -1.93
C SER A 58 -13.61 11.01 -0.83
N ARG A 59 -13.82 11.40 0.43
CA ARG A 59 -13.60 10.52 1.59
C ARG A 59 -14.48 9.25 1.50
N GLU A 60 -15.74 9.39 1.09
CA GLU A 60 -16.68 8.29 0.97
C GLU A 60 -16.22 7.31 -0.11
N ILE A 61 -15.81 7.81 -1.28
CA ILE A 61 -15.27 7.00 -2.38
C ILE A 61 -13.99 6.29 -1.94
N PHE A 62 -13.08 6.99 -1.24
CA PHE A 62 -11.87 6.36 -0.71
C PHE A 62 -12.20 5.27 0.31
N THR A 63 -13.11 5.55 1.24
CA THR A 63 -13.52 4.61 2.28
C THR A 63 -14.17 3.37 1.66
N LEU A 64 -15.07 3.54 0.70
CA LEU A 64 -15.68 2.45 -0.04
C LEU A 64 -14.62 1.63 -0.78
N GLY A 65 -13.72 2.28 -1.52
CA GLY A 65 -12.63 1.61 -2.25
C GLY A 65 -11.72 0.82 -1.32
N ARG A 66 -11.39 1.37 -0.14
CA ARG A 66 -10.61 0.67 0.87
C ARG A 66 -11.35 -0.57 1.41
N HIS A 67 -12.66 -0.48 1.70
CA HIS A 67 -13.45 -1.63 2.11
C HIS A 67 -13.45 -2.71 1.02
N LEU A 68 -13.78 -2.36 -0.21
CA LEU A 68 -13.80 -3.30 -1.34
C LEU A 68 -12.43 -3.93 -1.62
N PHE A 69 -11.34 -3.23 -1.35
CA PHE A 69 -9.99 -3.76 -1.54
C PHE A 69 -9.68 -4.93 -0.59
N TYR A 70 -10.21 -4.91 0.63
CA TYR A 70 -9.97 -5.95 1.64
C TYR A 70 -11.13 -6.94 1.79
N ASP A 71 -12.30 -6.63 1.25
CA ASP A 71 -13.48 -7.49 1.30
C ASP A 71 -13.47 -8.48 0.12
N PRO A 72 -13.64 -9.79 0.35
CA PRO A 72 -13.69 -10.77 -0.72
C PRO A 72 -15.02 -10.81 -1.48
N ILE A 73 -15.96 -9.91 -1.22
CA ILE A 73 -17.30 -9.88 -1.83
C ILE A 73 -17.28 -9.80 -3.37
N LEU A 74 -16.20 -9.28 -3.95
CA LEU A 74 -16.01 -9.19 -5.41
C LEU A 74 -15.49 -10.50 -6.03
N SER A 75 -15.15 -11.48 -5.22
CA SER A 75 -14.67 -12.80 -5.66
C SER A 75 -15.85 -13.76 -5.83
N GLU A 76 -15.82 -14.58 -6.87
CA GLU A 76 -16.89 -15.55 -7.20
C GLU A 76 -17.24 -16.45 -6.00
N ASP A 77 -16.24 -16.95 -5.30
CA ASP A 77 -16.39 -17.85 -4.15
C ASP A 77 -16.19 -17.15 -2.80
N THR A 78 -16.07 -15.82 -2.80
CA THR A 78 -15.83 -14.99 -1.60
C THR A 78 -14.57 -15.38 -0.79
N THR A 79 -13.56 -15.94 -1.43
CA THR A 79 -12.30 -16.35 -0.76
C THR A 79 -11.14 -15.40 -1.01
N VAL A 80 -11.17 -14.60 -2.09
CA VAL A 80 -10.06 -13.77 -2.55
C VAL A 80 -10.45 -12.29 -2.54
N SER A 81 -9.65 -11.46 -1.88
CA SER A 81 -9.74 -10.00 -1.98
C SER A 81 -8.55 -9.43 -2.77
N CYS A 82 -8.61 -8.17 -3.17
CA CYS A 82 -7.45 -7.49 -3.75
C CYS A 82 -6.26 -7.51 -2.78
N GLY A 83 -6.52 -7.26 -1.48
CA GLY A 83 -5.52 -7.27 -0.42
C GLY A 83 -4.86 -8.62 -0.16
N SER A 84 -5.47 -9.76 -0.58
CA SER A 84 -4.84 -11.07 -0.45
C SER A 84 -3.64 -11.25 -1.37
N CYS A 85 -3.66 -10.60 -2.55
CA CYS A 85 -2.56 -10.62 -3.51
C CYS A 85 -1.70 -9.35 -3.47
N HIS A 86 -2.29 -8.22 -3.06
CA HIS A 86 -1.61 -6.94 -2.91
C HIS A 86 -1.45 -6.60 -1.42
N GLN A 87 -0.51 -7.27 -0.76
CA GLN A 87 -0.32 -7.17 0.69
C GLN A 87 0.46 -5.93 1.07
N GLN A 88 -0.08 -5.12 1.97
CA GLN A 88 0.51 -3.85 2.38
C GLN A 88 1.95 -4.00 2.91
N ILE A 89 2.22 -5.07 3.67
CA ILE A 89 3.54 -5.34 4.25
C ILE A 89 4.62 -5.60 3.17
N PHE A 90 4.22 -5.97 1.95
CA PHE A 90 5.10 -6.20 0.80
C PHE A 90 4.94 -5.12 -0.27
N ALA A 91 4.71 -3.87 0.14
CA ALA A 91 4.49 -2.74 -0.76
C ALA A 91 3.31 -2.97 -1.72
N PHE A 92 2.25 -3.60 -1.25
CA PHE A 92 1.07 -3.99 -2.02
C PHE A 92 1.39 -4.91 -3.21
N SER A 93 2.40 -5.76 -3.05
CA SER A 93 2.74 -6.86 -3.95
C SER A 93 2.46 -8.19 -3.28
N ASN A 94 2.71 -9.29 -3.98
CA ASN A 94 2.64 -10.63 -3.40
C ASN A 94 3.82 -10.86 -2.44
N GLY A 95 3.62 -11.69 -1.42
CA GLY A 95 4.65 -11.99 -0.43
C GLY A 95 5.81 -12.82 -0.98
N PRO A 96 6.96 -12.84 -0.26
CA PRO A 96 8.09 -13.70 -0.58
C PRO A 96 7.67 -15.19 -0.64
N GLY A 97 8.25 -15.93 -1.58
CA GLY A 97 7.93 -17.34 -1.79
C GLY A 97 6.66 -17.61 -2.61
N HIS A 98 5.95 -16.57 -3.03
CA HIS A 98 4.78 -16.68 -3.90
C HIS A 98 5.09 -16.10 -5.30
N PRO A 99 5.68 -16.90 -6.20
CA PRO A 99 6.03 -16.42 -7.55
C PRO A 99 4.81 -16.05 -8.39
N THR A 100 3.64 -16.60 -8.03
CA THR A 100 2.35 -16.30 -8.65
C THR A 100 1.28 -16.08 -7.60
N SER A 101 0.23 -15.35 -7.94
CA SER A 101 -0.92 -15.13 -7.07
C SER A 101 -1.85 -16.36 -7.07
N HIS A 102 -2.57 -16.56 -5.98
CA HIS A 102 -3.63 -17.55 -5.87
C HIS A 102 -4.97 -16.87 -6.14
N GLY A 103 -5.76 -17.42 -7.02
CA GLY A 103 -7.11 -16.99 -7.33
C GLY A 103 -8.18 -17.81 -6.62
N VAL A 104 -9.43 -17.65 -7.05
CA VAL A 104 -10.58 -18.44 -6.62
C VAL A 104 -10.33 -19.93 -6.81
N HIS A 105 -10.96 -20.76 -5.98
CA HIS A 105 -10.77 -22.23 -6.00
C HIS A 105 -9.29 -22.65 -5.88
N ASN A 106 -8.45 -21.79 -5.29
CA ASN A 106 -7.00 -21.99 -5.13
C ASN A 106 -6.26 -22.17 -6.47
N LEU A 107 -6.81 -21.67 -7.57
CA LEU A 107 -6.14 -21.70 -8.87
C LEU A 107 -4.92 -20.78 -8.87
N LEU A 108 -3.82 -21.26 -9.44
CA LEU A 108 -2.61 -20.47 -9.55
C LEU A 108 -2.67 -19.51 -10.75
N GLY A 109 -2.42 -18.23 -10.50
CA GLY A 109 -2.16 -17.26 -11.56
C GLY A 109 -0.86 -17.56 -12.30
N LYS A 110 -0.64 -16.89 -13.42
CA LYS A 110 0.58 -17.06 -14.24
C LYS A 110 1.68 -16.06 -13.89
N ARG A 111 1.38 -15.04 -13.10
CA ARG A 111 2.28 -13.93 -12.78
C ARG A 111 2.14 -13.52 -11.32
N ASN A 112 3.18 -12.86 -10.81
CA ASN A 112 3.15 -12.20 -9.52
C ASN A 112 2.29 -10.92 -9.61
N SER A 113 1.64 -10.55 -8.51
CA SER A 113 0.94 -9.26 -8.39
C SER A 113 1.95 -8.13 -8.30
N PRO A 114 1.92 -7.14 -9.21
CA PRO A 114 2.82 -6.00 -9.14
C PRO A 114 2.48 -5.12 -7.93
N ALA A 115 3.47 -4.36 -7.46
CA ALA A 115 3.26 -3.38 -6.41
C ALA A 115 2.32 -2.25 -6.88
N LEU A 116 1.52 -1.70 -5.95
CA LEU A 116 0.53 -0.66 -6.27
C LEU A 116 0.99 0.76 -5.89
N PHE A 117 2.19 0.95 -5.33
CA PHE A 117 2.67 2.29 -5.01
C PHE A 117 3.11 3.06 -6.27
N ASN A 118 2.96 4.39 -6.24
CA ASN A 118 3.30 5.31 -7.34
C ASN A 118 2.61 4.99 -8.67
N ILE A 119 1.48 4.29 -8.64
CA ILE A 119 0.78 3.81 -9.83
C ILE A 119 0.27 4.95 -10.73
N THR A 120 0.03 6.14 -10.16
CA THR A 120 -0.43 7.33 -10.90
C THR A 120 0.61 7.89 -11.87
N TRP A 121 1.88 7.49 -11.74
CA TRP A 121 2.96 7.85 -12.68
C TRP A 121 3.17 6.81 -13.78
N HIS A 122 2.47 5.68 -13.73
CA HIS A 122 2.61 4.65 -14.74
C HIS A 122 1.74 4.94 -15.95
N GLN A 123 2.34 4.98 -17.15
CA GLN A 123 1.60 5.15 -18.42
C GLN A 123 0.82 3.89 -18.80
N LYS A 124 1.29 2.74 -18.35
CA LYS A 124 0.72 1.43 -18.61
C LYS A 124 0.74 0.60 -17.34
N ILE A 125 -0.30 -0.16 -17.15
CA ILE A 125 -0.54 -0.98 -15.98
C ILE A 125 -0.53 -2.45 -16.38
N MET A 126 -0.32 -3.35 -15.43
CA MET A 126 -0.01 -4.76 -15.63
C MET A 126 1.41 -5.00 -16.19
N TRP A 127 1.92 -6.22 -16.05
CA TRP A 127 3.28 -6.59 -16.49
C TRP A 127 3.50 -6.44 -18.00
N ASP A 128 2.46 -6.62 -18.79
CA ASP A 128 2.48 -6.50 -20.26
C ASP A 128 2.02 -5.13 -20.78
N GLY A 129 1.65 -4.21 -19.86
CA GLY A 129 1.14 -2.91 -20.24
C GLY A 129 -0.22 -2.95 -20.92
N GLY A 130 -0.98 -4.01 -20.73
CA GLY A 130 -2.28 -4.22 -21.41
C GLY A 130 -3.38 -3.25 -20.97
N ILE A 131 -3.22 -2.59 -19.84
CA ILE A 131 -4.18 -1.63 -19.28
C ILE A 131 -3.56 -0.23 -19.26
N SER A 132 -4.28 0.76 -19.80
CA SER A 132 -3.83 2.16 -19.85
C SER A 132 -4.64 3.11 -18.95
N ASN A 133 -5.62 2.58 -18.22
CA ASN A 133 -6.53 3.37 -17.40
C ASN A 133 -6.74 2.67 -16.06
N LEU A 134 -6.60 3.43 -14.94
CA LEU A 134 -6.69 2.91 -13.57
C LEU A 134 -8.10 2.39 -13.25
N GLU A 135 -9.14 3.03 -13.74
CA GLU A 135 -10.52 2.66 -13.47
C GLU A 135 -10.88 1.30 -14.07
N ASN A 136 -10.27 0.95 -15.19
CA ASN A 136 -10.49 -0.32 -15.88
C ASN A 136 -9.63 -1.46 -15.35
N GLN A 137 -8.56 -1.14 -14.60
CA GLN A 137 -7.60 -2.14 -14.12
C GLN A 137 -8.25 -3.23 -13.26
N PRO A 138 -9.15 -2.92 -12.31
CA PRO A 138 -9.76 -3.95 -11.45
C PRO A 138 -10.63 -4.95 -12.19
N ILE A 139 -11.19 -4.58 -13.35
CA ILE A 139 -12.07 -5.46 -14.15
C ILE A 139 -11.31 -6.71 -14.61
N GLY A 140 -10.03 -6.56 -14.98
CA GLY A 140 -9.23 -7.70 -15.44
C GLY A 140 -9.14 -8.84 -14.39
N PRO A 141 -8.60 -8.60 -13.18
CA PRO A 141 -8.52 -9.63 -12.15
C PRO A 141 -9.89 -10.15 -11.66
N ILE A 142 -10.94 -9.32 -11.66
CA ILE A 142 -12.29 -9.75 -11.23
C ILE A 142 -12.94 -10.70 -12.23
N SER A 143 -12.65 -10.53 -13.51
CA SER A 143 -13.28 -11.30 -14.61
C SER A 143 -12.43 -12.46 -15.13
N ASN A 144 -11.27 -12.73 -14.54
CA ASN A 144 -10.31 -13.74 -15.03
C ASN A 144 -10.49 -15.11 -14.39
#